data_7c3d6915699355904d2d4d89e17ddc4a
#
_entry.id   7c3d6915699355904d2d4d89e17ddc4a
#
_cell.length_a   1.000
_cell.length_b   1.000
_cell.length_c   1.000
_cell.angle_alpha   90.00
_cell.angle_beta   90.00
_cell.angle_gamma   90.00
#
_symmetry.space_group_name_H-M   'P 1'
#
loop_
_entity.id
_entity.type
_entity.pdbx_description
1 polymer ?
#
loop_
_entity_poly.entity_id
_entity_poly.type
_entity_poly.pdbx_seq_one_letter_code
_entity_poly.pdbx_strand_id
1 'polypeptide(L)'
;MALVGALVSGESLTAATADLGEIGSRLGEMLQSLGGWLTTAFLASLVALGRSAYTSPARRRTVGVLWDIGTFWPRAAHPLAPPCYAERAVPDIEARVRTWLAADPARRLVLSAHSQGTILAAAALWQLDPATRGRVALLTYGSPLRRLYGRFFPAYMGPDQLMRLQRDMPRWDNLFRLTDPIGGPVRIPACAGSPAPDQPAFPDPLSFGRTEEYPILVPVNGHFDYRLDPRFLVARDALLSAIEDAPAAVN
;
A
#
# COMPACT_ATOMS: atom_id res chain seq x y z
N MET A 1 -8.86 16.37 32.25
CA MET A 1 -10.15 15.68 32.44
C MET A 1 -11.33 16.51 31.95
N ALA A 2 -11.45 17.82 32.26
CA ALA A 2 -12.56 18.67 31.79
C ALA A 2 -12.72 18.75 30.27
N LEU A 3 -11.63 18.86 29.50
CA LEU A 3 -11.64 18.89 28.04
C LEU A 3 -12.17 17.60 27.41
N VAL A 4 -11.85 16.45 27.98
CA VAL A 4 -12.33 15.14 27.49
C VAL A 4 -13.81 14.96 27.85
N GLY A 5 -14.24 15.44 29.03
CA GLY A 5 -15.63 15.44 29.44
C GLY A 5 -16.50 16.29 28.51
N ALA A 6 -16.07 17.51 28.16
CA ALA A 6 -16.79 18.39 27.26
C ALA A 6 -16.95 17.80 25.83
N LEU A 7 -15.91 17.12 25.32
CA LEU A 7 -15.96 16.43 24.04
C LEU A 7 -16.97 15.25 24.02
N VAL A 8 -17.12 14.56 25.15
CA VAL A 8 -18.01 13.40 25.27
C VAL A 8 -19.45 13.83 25.55
N SER A 9 -19.65 14.89 26.38
CA SER A 9 -20.98 15.39 26.75
C SER A 9 -21.59 16.36 25.72
N GLY A 10 -20.80 16.86 24.77
CA GLY A 10 -21.26 17.86 23.80
C GLY A 10 -21.39 19.28 24.41
N GLU A 11 -20.87 19.50 25.61
CA GLU A 11 -20.86 20.83 26.24
C GLU A 11 -19.83 21.77 25.60
N SER A 12 -20.10 23.08 25.63
CA SER A 12 -19.12 24.04 25.14
C SER A 12 -17.89 24.12 26.05
N LEU A 13 -16.72 24.40 25.46
CA LEU A 13 -15.48 24.56 26.21
C LEU A 13 -15.58 25.66 27.28
N THR A 14 -16.34 26.71 27.02
CA THR A 14 -16.65 27.78 27.96
C THR A 14 -17.45 27.30 29.16
N ALA A 15 -18.43 26.41 28.95
CA ALA A 15 -19.19 25.79 30.04
C ALA A 15 -18.30 24.86 30.87
N ALA A 16 -17.49 24.03 30.22
CA ALA A 16 -16.61 23.08 30.87
C ALA A 16 -15.46 23.75 31.69
N THR A 17 -15.15 24.99 31.42
CA THR A 17 -14.10 25.76 32.12
C THR A 17 -14.65 26.81 33.06
N ALA A 18 -15.96 26.99 33.15
CA ALA A 18 -16.61 27.99 34.00
C ALA A 18 -16.27 27.81 35.48
N ASP A 19 -16.15 26.61 35.98
CA ASP A 19 -15.80 26.30 37.35
C ASP A 19 -14.38 26.74 37.77
N LEU A 20 -13.53 27.07 36.81
CA LEU A 20 -12.17 27.58 37.07
C LEU A 20 -12.10 29.11 37.25
N GLY A 21 -13.24 29.75 37.37
CA GLY A 21 -13.36 31.20 37.53
C GLY A 21 -13.05 32.00 36.28
N GLU A 22 -12.75 33.30 36.45
CA GLU A 22 -12.56 34.23 35.31
C GLU A 22 -11.41 33.83 34.36
N ILE A 23 -10.35 33.22 34.89
CA ILE A 23 -9.23 32.76 34.07
C ILE A 23 -9.65 31.55 33.23
N GLY A 24 -10.45 30.67 33.80
CA GLY A 24 -10.97 29.48 33.10
C GLY A 24 -11.92 29.87 31.96
N SER A 25 -12.83 30.79 32.18
CA SER A 25 -13.74 31.27 31.15
C SER A 25 -13.02 31.92 29.98
N ARG A 26 -12.05 32.80 30.25
CA ARG A 26 -11.20 33.42 29.20
C ARG A 26 -10.40 32.42 28.42
N LEU A 27 -9.85 31.38 29.07
CA LEU A 27 -9.14 30.29 28.40
C LEU A 27 -10.11 29.47 27.52
N GLY A 28 -11.32 29.18 27.99
CA GLY A 28 -12.35 28.49 27.23
C GLY A 28 -12.76 29.27 25.96
N GLU A 29 -12.97 30.58 26.06
CA GLU A 29 -13.27 31.45 24.90
C GLU A 29 -12.11 31.46 23.89
N MET A 30 -10.87 31.59 24.38
CA MET A 30 -9.69 31.59 23.52
C MET A 30 -9.52 30.25 22.77
N LEU A 31 -9.71 29.11 23.46
CA LEU A 31 -9.63 27.78 22.85
C LEU A 31 -10.76 27.56 21.84
N GLN A 32 -11.97 28.01 22.16
CA GLN A 32 -13.11 27.91 21.23
C GLN A 32 -12.90 28.76 19.98
N SER A 33 -12.39 29.99 20.14
CA SER A 33 -12.04 30.90 19.04
C SER A 33 -10.94 30.26 18.17
N LEU A 34 -9.86 29.75 18.80
CA LEU A 34 -8.79 29.07 18.09
C LEU A 34 -9.31 27.83 17.31
N GLY A 35 -10.18 27.03 17.94
CA GLY A 35 -10.83 25.90 17.28
C GLY A 35 -11.66 26.33 16.06
N GLY A 36 -12.41 27.43 16.16
CA GLY A 36 -13.16 28.01 15.05
C GLY A 36 -12.25 28.44 13.89
N TRP A 37 -11.15 29.14 14.20
CA TRP A 37 -10.16 29.55 13.19
C TRP A 37 -9.48 28.34 12.52
N LEU A 38 -9.08 27.34 13.30
CA LEU A 38 -8.48 26.13 12.76
C LEU A 38 -9.45 25.35 11.86
N THR A 39 -10.70 25.25 12.26
CA THR A 39 -11.75 24.60 11.46
C THR A 39 -11.97 25.35 10.14
N THR A 40 -12.05 26.67 10.19
CA THR A 40 -12.22 27.51 9.00
C THR A 40 -11.01 27.40 8.07
N ALA A 41 -9.80 27.47 8.62
CA ALA A 41 -8.56 27.31 7.87
C ALA A 41 -8.46 25.92 7.24
N PHE A 42 -8.88 24.87 7.96
CA PHE A 42 -8.93 23.51 7.45
C PHE A 42 -9.91 23.38 6.27
N LEU A 43 -11.15 23.87 6.42
CA LEU A 43 -12.15 23.85 5.34
C LEU A 43 -11.69 24.66 4.12
N ALA A 44 -11.14 25.85 4.33
CA ALA A 44 -10.57 26.67 3.27
C ALA A 44 -9.41 25.94 2.55
N SER A 45 -8.56 25.25 3.30
CA SER A 45 -7.46 24.45 2.76
C SER A 45 -7.97 23.26 1.93
N LEU A 46 -9.06 22.60 2.35
CA LEU A 46 -9.68 21.52 1.57
C LEU A 46 -10.26 22.06 0.25
N VAL A 47 -10.92 23.20 0.28
CA VAL A 47 -11.45 23.85 -0.93
C VAL A 47 -10.31 24.26 -1.87
N ALA A 48 -9.26 24.89 -1.32
CA ALA A 48 -8.08 25.27 -2.10
C ALA A 48 -7.36 24.06 -2.70
N LEU A 49 -7.24 22.96 -1.94
CA LEU A 49 -6.67 21.70 -2.41
C LEU A 49 -7.51 21.09 -3.54
N GLY A 50 -8.84 21.04 -3.36
CA GLY A 50 -9.77 20.57 -4.39
C GLY A 50 -9.66 21.40 -5.67
N ARG A 51 -9.69 22.73 -5.56
CA ARG A 51 -9.50 23.63 -6.71
C ARG A 51 -8.13 23.44 -7.37
N SER A 52 -7.08 23.31 -6.57
CA SER A 52 -5.72 23.09 -7.04
C SER A 52 -5.55 21.74 -7.75
N ALA A 53 -6.20 20.67 -7.25
CA ALA A 53 -6.24 19.38 -7.92
C ALA A 53 -6.96 19.45 -9.27
N TYR A 54 -7.96 20.32 -9.39
CA TYR A 54 -8.68 20.53 -10.66
C TYR A 54 -7.84 21.23 -11.72
N THR A 55 -6.97 22.16 -11.31
CA THR A 55 -6.19 23.02 -12.23
C THR A 55 -4.82 22.45 -12.59
N SER A 56 -4.25 21.54 -11.78
CA SER A 56 -2.91 20.99 -12.00
C SER A 56 -2.92 19.46 -12.12
N PRO A 57 -2.48 18.90 -13.28
CA PRO A 57 -2.39 17.44 -13.46
C PRO A 57 -1.50 16.75 -12.42
N ALA A 58 -0.39 17.36 -12.02
CA ALA A 58 0.52 16.81 -11.02
C ALA A 58 -0.14 16.72 -9.63
N ARG A 59 -0.84 17.79 -9.21
CA ARG A 59 -1.55 17.81 -7.92
C ARG A 59 -2.77 16.88 -7.93
N ARG A 60 -3.45 16.78 -9.07
CA ARG A 60 -4.55 15.80 -9.25
C ARG A 60 -4.06 14.39 -9.01
N ARG A 61 -2.87 14.05 -9.53
CA ARG A 61 -2.25 12.73 -9.30
C ARG A 61 -1.96 12.50 -7.82
N THR A 62 -1.40 13.48 -7.12
CA THR A 62 -1.09 13.36 -5.67
C THR A 62 -2.36 13.19 -4.83
N VAL A 63 -3.39 14.02 -5.08
CA VAL A 63 -4.69 13.90 -4.39
C VAL A 63 -5.34 12.57 -4.73
N GLY A 64 -5.27 12.12 -5.99
CA GLY A 64 -5.77 10.81 -6.43
C GLY A 64 -5.10 9.67 -5.69
N VAL A 65 -3.78 9.68 -5.53
CA VAL A 65 -3.05 8.65 -4.79
C VAL A 65 -3.47 8.62 -3.32
N LEU A 66 -3.58 9.78 -2.66
CA LEU A 66 -4.03 9.87 -1.26
C LEU A 66 -5.48 9.38 -1.11
N TRP A 67 -6.34 9.75 -2.06
CA TRP A 67 -7.72 9.29 -2.11
C TRP A 67 -7.80 7.78 -2.31
N ASP A 68 -7.03 7.25 -3.25
CA ASP A 68 -6.95 5.82 -3.52
C ASP A 68 -6.49 5.01 -2.32
N ILE A 69 -5.50 5.51 -1.56
CA ILE A 69 -5.05 4.87 -0.31
C ILE A 69 -6.16 4.90 0.74
N GLY A 70 -6.84 6.05 0.90
CA GLY A 70 -7.88 6.25 1.91
C GLY A 70 -9.19 5.53 1.62
N THR A 71 -9.52 5.33 0.35
CA THR A 71 -10.76 4.67 -0.11
C THR A 71 -10.53 3.28 -0.68
N PHE A 72 -9.29 2.83 -0.72
CA PHE A 72 -8.94 1.50 -1.20
C PHE A 72 -9.49 0.42 -0.25
N TRP A 73 -9.75 -0.71 -0.83
CA TRP A 73 -10.36 -1.88 -0.23
C TRP A 73 -9.77 -2.37 1.11
N PRO A 74 -10.57 -3.00 2.01
CA PRO A 74 -12.02 -3.17 1.93
C PRO A 74 -12.72 -1.89 2.40
N ARG A 75 -13.36 -1.27 1.47
CA ARG A 75 -14.08 -0.06 1.75
C ARG A 75 -15.32 -0.32 2.59
N ALA A 76 -15.45 0.36 3.73
CA ALA A 76 -16.75 0.58 4.28
C ALA A 76 -17.55 1.48 3.30
N ALA A 77 -18.78 1.13 3.00
CA ALA A 77 -19.61 1.97 2.16
C ALA A 77 -19.71 3.36 2.79
N HIS A 78 -19.08 4.35 2.17
CA HIS A 78 -19.17 5.74 2.57
C HIS A 78 -20.03 6.49 1.55
N PRO A 79 -21.10 7.19 1.98
CA PRO A 79 -22.08 7.79 1.04
C PRO A 79 -21.43 8.82 0.11
N LEU A 80 -20.31 9.41 0.49
CA LEU A 80 -19.60 10.43 -0.29
C LEU A 80 -18.34 9.89 -0.98
N ALA A 81 -17.97 8.62 -0.77
CA ALA A 81 -16.82 8.04 -1.42
C ALA A 81 -17.23 7.40 -2.75
N PRO A 82 -16.53 7.65 -3.86
CA PRO A 82 -16.74 6.93 -5.10
C PRO A 82 -16.43 5.44 -4.92
N PRO A 83 -16.96 4.57 -5.80
CA PRO A 83 -16.62 3.16 -5.83
C PRO A 83 -15.10 2.97 -5.88
N CYS A 84 -14.60 2.03 -5.06
CA CYS A 84 -13.18 1.69 -5.09
C CYS A 84 -12.85 1.09 -6.47
N TYR A 85 -11.83 1.63 -7.14
CA TYR A 85 -11.43 1.13 -8.45
C TYR A 85 -10.96 -0.33 -8.43
N ALA A 86 -10.59 -0.88 -7.27
CA ALA A 86 -10.26 -2.29 -7.10
C ALA A 86 -11.42 -3.21 -7.49
N GLU A 87 -12.67 -2.80 -7.28
CA GLU A 87 -13.87 -3.55 -7.69
C GLU A 87 -13.91 -3.82 -9.19
N ARG A 88 -13.27 -2.95 -9.99
CA ARG A 88 -13.13 -3.12 -11.43
C ARG A 88 -11.78 -3.69 -11.83
N ALA A 89 -10.70 -3.24 -11.19
CA ALA A 89 -9.35 -3.63 -11.54
C ALA A 89 -9.04 -5.10 -11.22
N VAL A 90 -9.53 -5.62 -10.09
CA VAL A 90 -9.29 -7.01 -9.69
C VAL A 90 -9.92 -7.99 -10.68
N PRO A 91 -11.22 -7.91 -11.04
CA PRO A 91 -11.79 -8.76 -12.06
C PRO A 91 -11.16 -8.62 -13.46
N ASP A 92 -10.70 -7.40 -13.83
CA ASP A 92 -10.03 -7.18 -15.12
C ASP A 92 -8.67 -7.89 -15.16
N ILE A 93 -7.88 -7.82 -14.08
CA ILE A 93 -6.61 -8.56 -13.96
C ILE A 93 -6.87 -10.06 -14.01
N GLU A 94 -7.83 -10.55 -13.25
CA GLU A 94 -8.22 -11.96 -13.24
C GLU A 94 -8.60 -12.45 -14.64
N ALA A 95 -9.49 -11.73 -15.33
CA ALA A 95 -9.92 -12.08 -16.68
C ALA A 95 -8.76 -12.12 -17.68
N ARG A 96 -7.82 -11.17 -17.60
CA ARG A 96 -6.62 -11.14 -18.45
C ARG A 96 -5.71 -12.33 -18.18
N VAL A 97 -5.47 -12.67 -16.91
CA VAL A 97 -4.67 -13.84 -16.53
C VAL A 97 -5.31 -15.11 -17.06
N ARG A 98 -6.61 -15.30 -16.83
CA ARG A 98 -7.35 -16.47 -17.34
C ARG A 98 -7.29 -16.60 -18.86
N THR A 99 -7.57 -15.51 -19.58
CA THR A 99 -7.56 -15.47 -21.04
C THR A 99 -6.18 -15.83 -21.60
N TRP A 100 -5.12 -15.26 -21.01
CA TRP A 100 -3.75 -15.57 -21.43
C TRP A 100 -3.38 -17.03 -21.22
N LEU A 101 -3.69 -17.58 -20.04
CA LEU A 101 -3.36 -18.95 -19.69
C LEU A 101 -4.25 -19.98 -20.40
N ALA A 102 -5.50 -19.63 -20.73
CA ALA A 102 -6.42 -20.52 -21.44
C ALA A 102 -6.01 -20.74 -22.89
N ALA A 103 -5.28 -19.83 -23.49
CA ALA A 103 -4.86 -19.93 -24.89
C ALA A 103 -3.86 -21.07 -25.16
N ASP A 104 -3.13 -21.54 -24.13
CA ASP A 104 -2.20 -22.66 -24.23
C ASP A 104 -1.94 -23.24 -22.83
N PRO A 105 -2.12 -24.57 -22.62
CA PRO A 105 -1.83 -25.23 -21.35
C PRO A 105 -0.37 -25.09 -20.89
N ALA A 106 0.57 -24.92 -21.81
CA ALA A 106 1.99 -24.76 -21.49
C ALA A 106 2.34 -23.35 -21.01
N ARG A 107 1.46 -22.36 -21.23
CA ARG A 107 1.75 -20.97 -20.82
C ARG A 107 1.89 -20.82 -19.31
N ARG A 108 2.84 -20.00 -18.95
CA ARG A 108 3.11 -19.56 -17.57
C ARG A 108 3.11 -18.03 -17.54
N LEU A 109 2.94 -17.44 -16.37
CA LEU A 109 2.87 -15.99 -16.22
C LEU A 109 3.62 -15.53 -14.97
N VAL A 110 4.41 -14.47 -15.10
CA VAL A 110 4.88 -13.68 -13.95
C VAL A 110 4.02 -12.43 -13.83
N LEU A 111 3.25 -12.33 -12.75
CA LEU A 111 2.48 -11.14 -12.43
C LEU A 111 3.39 -10.16 -11.66
N SER A 112 3.79 -9.08 -12.33
CA SER A 112 4.70 -8.07 -11.78
C SER A 112 3.92 -6.86 -11.27
N ALA A 113 4.06 -6.51 -9.99
CA ALA A 113 3.25 -5.50 -9.34
C ALA A 113 4.06 -4.57 -8.43
N HIS A 114 3.80 -3.26 -8.53
CA HIS A 114 4.42 -2.21 -7.74
C HIS A 114 3.42 -1.54 -6.79
N SER A 115 3.88 -1.24 -5.57
CA SER A 115 3.12 -0.43 -4.61
C SER A 115 1.71 -0.99 -4.38
N GLN A 116 0.67 -0.17 -4.51
CA GLN A 116 -0.73 -0.58 -4.38
C GLN A 116 -1.13 -1.67 -5.40
N GLY A 117 -0.47 -1.73 -6.56
CA GLY A 117 -0.65 -2.82 -7.51
C GLY A 117 -0.39 -4.21 -6.92
N THR A 118 0.43 -4.31 -5.86
CA THR A 118 0.69 -5.59 -5.17
C THR A 118 -0.54 -6.12 -4.44
N ILE A 119 -1.39 -5.21 -3.95
CA ILE A 119 -2.67 -5.56 -3.31
C ILE A 119 -3.67 -6.06 -4.36
N LEU A 120 -3.74 -5.36 -5.51
CA LEU A 120 -4.59 -5.78 -6.63
C LEU A 120 -4.16 -7.14 -7.16
N ALA A 121 -2.85 -7.36 -7.29
CA ALA A 121 -2.30 -8.64 -7.74
C ALA A 121 -2.65 -9.78 -6.76
N ALA A 122 -2.43 -9.59 -5.46
CA ALA A 122 -2.79 -10.57 -4.45
C ALA A 122 -4.30 -10.86 -4.46
N ALA A 123 -5.13 -9.81 -4.55
CA ALA A 123 -6.58 -9.95 -4.62
C ALA A 123 -7.03 -10.72 -5.86
N ALA A 124 -6.46 -10.44 -7.03
CA ALA A 124 -6.77 -11.15 -8.26
C ALA A 124 -6.34 -12.63 -8.21
N LEU A 125 -5.16 -12.92 -7.64
CA LEU A 125 -4.66 -14.28 -7.47
C LEU A 125 -5.58 -15.13 -6.58
N TRP A 126 -6.20 -14.53 -5.54
CA TRP A 126 -7.18 -15.26 -4.72
C TRP A 126 -8.47 -15.61 -5.45
N GLN A 127 -8.83 -14.88 -6.51
CA GLN A 127 -10.01 -15.19 -7.32
C GLN A 127 -9.74 -16.33 -8.33
N LEU A 128 -8.47 -16.63 -8.60
CA LEU A 128 -8.12 -17.73 -9.50
C LEU A 128 -8.33 -19.09 -8.82
N ASP A 129 -8.77 -20.06 -9.60
CA ASP A 129 -8.79 -21.45 -9.17
C ASP A 129 -7.35 -21.99 -8.96
N PRO A 130 -7.15 -23.04 -8.16
CA PRO A 130 -5.83 -23.55 -7.83
C PRO A 130 -4.98 -23.94 -9.05
N ALA A 131 -5.59 -24.55 -10.07
CA ALA A 131 -4.88 -25.00 -11.28
C ALA A 131 -4.36 -23.80 -12.08
N THR A 132 -5.17 -22.77 -12.24
CA THR A 132 -4.78 -21.51 -12.90
C THR A 132 -3.72 -20.78 -12.07
N ARG A 133 -3.90 -20.68 -10.74
CA ARG A 133 -2.96 -20.03 -9.83
C ARG A 133 -1.60 -20.72 -9.81
N GLY A 134 -1.55 -22.05 -9.88
CA GLY A 134 -0.33 -22.83 -9.97
C GLY A 134 0.53 -22.57 -11.22
N ARG A 135 0.04 -21.77 -12.15
CA ARG A 135 0.75 -21.34 -13.38
C ARG A 135 1.19 -19.89 -13.34
N VAL A 136 1.00 -19.20 -12.21
CA VAL A 136 1.33 -17.77 -12.03
C VAL A 136 2.35 -17.62 -10.92
N ALA A 137 3.50 -17.02 -11.22
CA ALA A 137 4.43 -16.52 -10.20
C ALA A 137 4.18 -15.04 -9.93
N LEU A 138 4.52 -14.57 -8.73
CA LEU A 138 4.31 -13.21 -8.31
C LEU A 138 5.64 -12.49 -8.05
N LEU A 139 5.83 -11.35 -8.69
CA LEU A 139 6.93 -10.42 -8.42
C LEU A 139 6.34 -9.13 -7.83
N THR A 140 6.56 -8.90 -6.54
CA THR A 140 6.15 -7.67 -5.86
C THR A 140 7.34 -6.77 -5.56
N TYR A 141 7.15 -5.46 -5.64
CA TYR A 141 8.19 -4.49 -5.28
C TYR A 141 7.58 -3.19 -4.75
N GLY A 142 8.26 -2.58 -3.77
CA GLY A 142 7.69 -1.45 -3.05
C GLY A 142 6.36 -1.78 -2.38
N SER A 143 6.20 -3.01 -1.91
CA SER A 143 4.91 -3.57 -1.49
C SER A 143 4.46 -3.06 -0.13
N PRO A 144 3.26 -2.44 0.00
CA PRO A 144 2.67 -2.05 1.28
C PRO A 144 1.90 -3.18 1.97
N LEU A 145 1.89 -4.41 1.43
CA LEU A 145 1.11 -5.55 1.93
C LEU A 145 1.23 -5.72 3.45
N ARG A 146 2.45 -5.78 3.97
CA ARG A 146 2.69 -5.98 5.40
C ARG A 146 2.56 -4.69 6.21
N ARG A 147 3.15 -3.58 5.70
CA ARG A 147 3.24 -2.32 6.47
C ARG A 147 1.91 -1.62 6.65
N LEU A 148 1.04 -1.64 5.64
CA LEU A 148 -0.25 -0.97 5.66
C LEU A 148 -1.39 -1.99 5.72
N TYR A 149 -1.58 -2.75 4.66
CA TYR A 149 -2.78 -3.58 4.50
C TYR A 149 -2.87 -4.73 5.50
N GLY A 150 -1.76 -5.37 5.83
CA GLY A 150 -1.71 -6.40 6.85
C GLY A 150 -1.99 -5.88 8.27
N ARG A 151 -1.82 -4.58 8.50
CA ARG A 151 -2.16 -3.93 9.78
C ARG A 151 -3.61 -3.49 9.84
N PHE A 152 -4.11 -2.86 8.78
CA PHE A 152 -5.47 -2.31 8.75
C PHE A 152 -6.52 -3.36 8.40
N PHE A 153 -6.14 -4.39 7.65
CA PHE A 153 -7.04 -5.42 7.16
C PHE A 153 -6.46 -6.83 7.37
N PRO A 154 -6.16 -7.22 8.64
CA PRO A 154 -5.48 -8.48 8.94
C PRO A 154 -6.27 -9.72 8.49
N ALA A 155 -7.60 -9.65 8.44
CA ALA A 155 -8.43 -10.74 7.97
C ALA A 155 -8.22 -11.08 6.48
N TYR A 156 -7.77 -10.10 5.68
CA TYR A 156 -7.58 -10.26 4.22
C TYR A 156 -6.10 -10.30 3.81
N MET A 157 -5.26 -9.53 4.50
CA MET A 157 -3.85 -9.31 4.14
C MET A 157 -2.90 -9.63 5.32
N GLY A 158 -3.41 -10.34 6.33
CA GLY A 158 -2.60 -10.77 7.46
C GLY A 158 -1.59 -11.86 7.10
N PRO A 159 -0.65 -12.18 8.00
CA PRO A 159 0.38 -13.18 7.76
C PRO A 159 -0.16 -14.51 7.26
N ASP A 160 -1.22 -15.02 7.89
CA ASP A 160 -1.82 -16.31 7.55
C ASP A 160 -2.38 -16.33 6.12
N GLN A 161 -3.02 -15.25 5.70
CA GLN A 161 -3.55 -15.11 4.35
C GLN A 161 -2.43 -15.06 3.32
N LEU A 162 -1.39 -14.27 3.61
CA LEU A 162 -0.24 -14.16 2.71
C LEU A 162 0.56 -15.47 2.65
N MET A 163 0.69 -16.22 3.76
CA MET A 163 1.29 -17.56 3.77
C MET A 163 0.49 -18.57 2.93
N ARG A 164 -0.85 -18.48 2.96
CA ARG A 164 -1.70 -19.30 2.07
C ARG A 164 -1.44 -18.95 0.62
N LEU A 165 -1.41 -17.65 0.29
CA LEU A 165 -1.12 -17.20 -1.07
C LEU A 165 0.24 -17.73 -1.56
N GLN A 166 1.28 -17.64 -0.72
CA GLN A 166 2.60 -18.18 -1.03
C GLN A 166 2.57 -19.68 -1.36
N ARG A 167 1.88 -20.49 -0.55
CA ARG A 167 1.79 -21.94 -0.74
C ARG A 167 1.07 -22.34 -2.01
N ASP A 168 0.10 -21.53 -2.42
CA ASP A 168 -0.77 -21.81 -3.56
C ASP A 168 -0.15 -21.38 -4.90
N MET A 169 1.04 -20.79 -4.88
CA MET A 169 1.75 -20.34 -6.08
C MET A 169 3.08 -21.08 -6.27
N PRO A 170 3.55 -21.25 -7.51
CA PRO A 170 4.85 -21.85 -7.76
C PRO A 170 5.99 -21.06 -7.14
N ARG A 171 5.92 -19.70 -7.19
CA ARG A 171 6.91 -18.84 -6.59
C ARG A 171 6.41 -17.40 -6.41
N TRP A 172 6.86 -16.76 -5.34
CA TRP A 172 6.68 -15.35 -5.06
C TRP A 172 8.00 -14.74 -4.63
N ASP A 173 8.45 -13.67 -5.31
CA ASP A 173 9.60 -12.87 -4.92
C ASP A 173 9.14 -11.45 -4.60
N ASN A 174 9.61 -10.89 -3.48
CA ASN A 174 9.32 -9.54 -3.04
C ASN A 174 10.61 -8.72 -2.95
N LEU A 175 10.69 -7.65 -3.74
CA LEU A 175 11.83 -6.75 -3.77
C LEU A 175 11.52 -5.52 -2.92
N PHE A 176 12.46 -5.10 -2.09
CA PHE A 176 12.25 -3.95 -1.22
C PHE A 176 13.55 -3.17 -0.96
N ARG A 177 13.40 -1.93 -0.52
CA ARG A 177 14.46 -1.07 0.00
C ARG A 177 14.17 -0.72 1.46
N LEU A 178 15.21 -0.57 2.26
CA LEU A 178 15.05 -0.16 3.67
C LEU A 178 14.60 1.30 3.80
N THR A 179 14.94 2.12 2.83
CA THR A 179 14.59 3.55 2.73
C THR A 179 13.22 3.80 2.12
N ASP A 180 12.53 2.77 1.61
CA ASP A 180 11.17 2.91 1.10
C ASP A 180 10.20 3.21 2.26
N PRO A 181 9.54 4.40 2.28
CA PRO A 181 8.64 4.76 3.38
C PRO A 181 7.30 4.01 3.33
N ILE A 182 6.91 3.47 2.19
CA ILE A 182 5.60 2.85 1.94
C ILE A 182 5.75 1.33 1.87
N GLY A 183 6.61 0.85 0.98
CA GLY A 183 6.86 -0.55 0.76
C GLY A 183 7.81 -1.17 1.77
N GLY A 184 7.95 -2.49 1.74
CA GLY A 184 8.89 -3.18 2.60
C GLY A 184 8.81 -4.69 2.50
N PRO A 185 9.52 -5.40 3.39
CA PRO A 185 9.45 -6.85 3.44
C PRO A 185 8.06 -7.32 3.87
N VAL A 186 7.61 -8.42 3.28
CA VAL A 186 6.35 -9.07 3.63
C VAL A 186 6.49 -9.98 4.86
N ARG A 187 7.73 -10.39 5.19
CA ARG A 187 8.08 -11.16 6.38
C ARG A 187 7.30 -12.47 6.54
N ILE A 188 7.21 -13.20 5.45
CA ILE A 188 6.62 -14.53 5.42
C ILE A 188 7.78 -15.53 5.38
N PRO A 189 7.80 -16.51 6.29
CA PRO A 189 8.85 -17.53 6.30
C PRO A 189 8.74 -18.46 5.07
N ALA A 190 9.81 -19.14 4.75
CA ALA A 190 9.77 -20.24 3.82
C ALA A 190 8.86 -21.35 4.35
N CYS A 191 8.15 -22.02 3.47
CA CYS A 191 7.34 -23.19 3.78
C CYS A 191 7.69 -24.35 2.84
N ALA A 192 7.15 -25.53 3.12
CA ALA A 192 7.44 -26.73 2.30
C ALA A 192 7.17 -26.45 0.82
N GLY A 193 8.22 -26.54 0.00
CA GLY A 193 8.15 -26.31 -1.44
C GLY A 193 8.17 -24.86 -1.91
N SER A 194 8.16 -23.86 -1.00
CA SER A 194 8.17 -22.44 -1.37
C SER A 194 9.19 -21.66 -0.53
N PRO A 195 10.18 -21.00 -1.14
CA PRO A 195 11.13 -20.14 -0.44
C PRO A 195 10.43 -18.91 0.16
N ALA A 196 11.09 -18.26 1.13
CA ALA A 196 10.60 -16.97 1.63
C ALA A 196 10.53 -15.96 0.48
N PRO A 197 9.45 -15.15 0.40
CA PRO A 197 9.31 -14.21 -0.70
C PRO A 197 10.34 -13.07 -0.69
N ASP A 198 10.75 -12.63 0.50
CA ASP A 198 11.62 -11.47 0.62
C ASP A 198 13.03 -11.77 0.09
N GLN A 199 13.40 -11.09 -0.98
CA GLN A 199 14.76 -11.10 -1.50
C GLN A 199 15.66 -10.17 -0.63
N PRO A 200 16.99 -10.27 -0.72
CA PRO A 200 17.87 -9.29 -0.08
C PRO A 200 17.46 -7.86 -0.43
N ALA A 201 17.48 -6.97 0.57
CA ALA A 201 17.12 -5.58 0.36
C ALA A 201 17.98 -4.95 -0.75
N PHE A 202 17.36 -4.22 -1.65
CA PHE A 202 18.10 -3.45 -2.64
C PHE A 202 18.92 -2.41 -1.92
N PRO A 203 20.25 -2.34 -2.16
CA PRO A 203 21.06 -1.32 -1.54
C PRO A 203 20.62 0.05 -2.04
N ASP A 204 20.51 0.95 -1.10
CA ASP A 204 20.44 2.36 -1.38
C ASP A 204 21.84 2.93 -1.44
N PRO A 205 22.03 4.06 -2.15
CA PRO A 205 23.25 4.81 -2.03
C PRO A 205 23.58 5.03 -0.55
N LEU A 206 24.85 4.95 -0.18
CA LEU A 206 25.33 5.25 1.18
C LEU A 206 25.06 6.73 1.47
N SER A 207 23.81 7.04 1.78
CA SER A 207 23.33 8.40 2.00
C SER A 207 23.65 8.96 3.39
N PHE A 208 24.22 8.12 4.26
CA PHE A 208 24.50 8.47 5.64
C PHE A 208 25.97 8.83 5.83
N GLY A 209 26.45 9.83 5.12
CA GLY A 209 27.80 10.36 5.27
C GLY A 209 28.46 10.66 3.93
N ARG A 210 29.34 11.64 3.94
CA ARG A 210 30.24 11.93 2.83
C ARG A 210 31.44 11.01 2.96
N THR A 211 31.84 10.40 1.85
CA THR A 211 33.10 9.67 1.74
C THR A 211 34.01 10.39 0.74
N GLU A 212 35.31 10.09 0.75
CA GLU A 212 36.23 10.64 -0.25
C GLU A 212 35.80 10.27 -1.68
N GLU A 213 35.25 9.06 -1.86
CA GLU A 213 34.75 8.57 -3.13
C GLU A 213 33.44 9.23 -3.54
N TYR A 214 32.58 9.58 -2.55
CA TYR A 214 31.27 10.19 -2.77
C TYR A 214 31.11 11.46 -1.92
N PRO A 215 31.72 12.57 -2.34
CA PRO A 215 31.68 13.84 -1.59
C PRO A 215 30.30 14.49 -1.59
N ILE A 216 29.44 14.11 -2.54
CA ILE A 216 28.04 14.58 -2.68
C ILE A 216 27.12 13.43 -2.32
N LEU A 217 26.12 13.70 -1.47
CA LEU A 217 25.08 12.73 -1.14
C LEU A 217 24.29 12.34 -2.40
N VAL A 218 24.32 11.06 -2.75
CA VAL A 218 23.48 10.53 -3.82
C VAL A 218 22.05 10.42 -3.31
N PRO A 219 21.04 10.86 -4.09
CA PRO A 219 19.64 10.75 -3.69
C PRO A 219 19.24 9.31 -3.40
N VAL A 220 18.47 9.11 -2.34
CA VAL A 220 17.89 7.82 -1.98
C VAL A 220 16.76 7.51 -2.97
N ASN A 221 16.73 6.31 -3.52
CA ASN A 221 15.69 5.91 -4.50
C ASN A 221 14.29 5.75 -3.88
N GLY A 222 14.23 5.39 -2.61
CA GLY A 222 12.97 5.31 -1.87
C GLY A 222 11.95 4.34 -2.49
N HIS A 223 10.73 4.85 -2.74
CA HIS A 223 9.59 4.06 -3.19
C HIS A 223 9.53 3.82 -4.72
N PHE A 224 10.30 4.56 -5.48
CA PHE A 224 10.25 4.52 -6.94
C PHE A 224 11.47 3.81 -7.54
N ASP A 225 11.50 3.72 -8.86
CA ASP A 225 12.66 3.30 -9.67
C ASP A 225 13.20 1.87 -9.40
N TYR A 226 12.38 0.99 -8.79
CA TYR A 226 12.74 -0.42 -8.62
C TYR A 226 13.11 -1.09 -9.94
N ARG A 227 12.38 -0.77 -11.01
CA ARG A 227 12.56 -1.37 -12.34
C ARG A 227 13.84 -0.91 -13.05
N LEU A 228 14.44 0.18 -12.60
CA LEU A 228 15.72 0.68 -13.13
C LEU A 228 16.91 -0.02 -12.48
N ASP A 229 16.72 -0.68 -11.35
CA ASP A 229 17.77 -1.45 -10.69
C ASP A 229 18.02 -2.76 -11.48
N PRO A 230 19.26 -3.07 -11.90
CA PRO A 230 19.58 -4.30 -12.63
C PRO A 230 19.09 -5.58 -11.94
N ARG A 231 19.03 -5.60 -10.62
CA ARG A 231 18.54 -6.76 -9.83
C ARG A 231 17.06 -7.05 -10.05
N PHE A 232 16.28 -6.05 -10.48
CA PHE A 232 14.90 -6.28 -10.88
C PHE A 232 14.80 -7.26 -12.05
N LEU A 233 15.65 -7.07 -13.06
CA LEU A 233 15.69 -7.97 -14.22
C LEU A 233 16.16 -9.36 -13.82
N VAL A 234 17.18 -9.46 -12.97
CA VAL A 234 17.67 -10.75 -12.45
C VAL A 234 16.57 -11.49 -11.71
N ALA A 235 15.84 -10.82 -10.81
CA ALA A 235 14.74 -11.44 -10.08
C ALA A 235 13.58 -11.87 -11.00
N ARG A 236 13.22 -11.04 -12.00
CA ARG A 236 12.21 -11.37 -12.99
C ARG A 236 12.59 -12.62 -13.79
N ASP A 237 13.83 -12.66 -14.28
CA ASP A 237 14.30 -13.75 -15.14
C ASP A 237 14.45 -15.05 -14.33
N ALA A 238 14.88 -14.96 -13.07
CA ALA A 238 14.90 -16.11 -12.16
C ALA A 238 13.49 -16.67 -11.89
N LEU A 239 12.47 -15.79 -11.77
CA LEU A 239 11.08 -16.22 -11.65
C LEU A 239 10.57 -16.90 -12.92
N LEU A 240 10.89 -16.36 -14.10
CA LEU A 240 10.51 -16.97 -15.38
C LEU A 240 11.09 -18.37 -15.49
N SER A 241 12.39 -18.54 -15.26
CA SER A 241 13.04 -19.87 -15.28
C SER A 241 12.41 -20.83 -14.25
N ALA A 242 12.14 -20.36 -13.04
CA ALA A 242 11.58 -21.21 -11.99
C ALA A 242 10.17 -21.74 -12.31
N ILE A 243 9.37 -21.01 -13.09
CA ILE A 243 8.03 -21.45 -13.48
C ILE A 243 8.02 -22.28 -14.77
N GLU A 244 9.04 -22.12 -15.62
CA GLU A 244 9.23 -23.00 -16.80
C GLU A 244 9.59 -24.42 -16.38
N ASP A 245 10.43 -24.54 -15.35
CA ASP A 245 10.88 -25.83 -14.80
C ASP A 245 9.83 -26.51 -13.90
N ALA A 246 8.78 -25.80 -13.50
CA ALA A 246 7.75 -26.35 -12.61
C ALA A 246 6.96 -27.46 -13.34
N PRO A 247 6.81 -28.65 -12.75
CA PRO A 247 6.02 -29.72 -13.35
C PRO A 247 4.59 -29.24 -13.62
N ALA A 248 4.04 -29.61 -14.78
CA ALA A 248 2.65 -29.32 -15.07
C ALA A 248 1.79 -29.91 -13.95
N ALA A 249 0.90 -29.09 -13.36
CA ALA A 249 -0.01 -29.57 -12.33
C ALA A 249 -0.73 -30.83 -12.87
N VAL A 250 -0.49 -31.96 -12.23
CA VAL A 250 -1.19 -33.19 -12.53
C VAL A 250 -2.63 -32.98 -12.06
N ASN A 251 -3.58 -33.04 -13.01
CA ASN A 251 -5.02 -33.04 -12.73
C ASN A 251 -5.45 -34.23 -11.90
#